data_f000e372634fc6fdd6eb8c6c99b1290f
#
_entry.id   f000e372634fc6fdd6eb8c6c99b1290f
#
_cell.length_a   1.000
_cell.length_b   1.000
_cell.length_c   1.000
_cell.angle_alpha   90.00
_cell.angle_beta   90.00
_cell.angle_gamma   90.00
#
_symmetry.space_group_name_H-M   'P 1'
#
loop_
_entity.id
_entity.type
_entity.pdbx_description
1 polymer ?
#
loop_
_entity_poly.entity_id
_entity_poly.type
_entity_poly.pdbx_seq_one_letter_code
_entity_poly.pdbx_strand_id
1 'polypeptide(L)'
;QLWDANEDIRSLKSLILFGIRGMAAYAYHANVLNYEDAEVNRFFCEALFMIGYGESVETLLPTVLKVGEINLKCMALLDKANTETYGIPEPTDVTLTIEKGPFIVVTGHDLRDLQLLLEQTEGKGINIYTHGEMLPAHAYPFLKKFSHLKGNFGTAWQNQQKEFDHLPAPILY
;
A
#
# COMPACT_ATOMS: atom_id res chain seq x y z
N GLN A 1 25.85 -0.86 18.17
CA GLN A 1 24.42 -1.08 17.84
C GLN A 1 23.75 0.22 17.46
N LEU A 2 22.64 0.17 16.72
CA LEU A 2 21.94 1.37 16.25
C LEU A 2 21.58 2.33 17.41
N TRP A 3 21.07 1.78 18.50
CA TRP A 3 20.59 2.57 19.63
C TRP A 3 21.68 3.09 20.56
N ASP A 4 22.91 2.59 20.43
CA ASP A 4 24.08 3.00 21.22
C ASP A 4 24.92 4.06 20.48
N ALA A 5 24.56 4.41 19.25
CA ALA A 5 25.26 5.39 18.44
C ALA A 5 24.98 6.83 18.90
N ASN A 6 25.85 7.76 18.49
CA ASN A 6 25.60 9.20 18.60
C ASN A 6 24.22 9.55 18.04
N GLU A 7 23.55 10.56 18.61
CA GLU A 7 22.17 10.92 18.30
C GLU A 7 21.96 11.25 16.82
N ASP A 8 22.89 11.98 16.19
CA ASP A 8 22.80 12.33 14.76
C ASP A 8 22.92 11.08 13.88
N ILE A 9 23.88 10.21 14.20
CA ILE A 9 24.09 8.93 13.49
C ILE A 9 22.84 8.05 13.63
N ARG A 10 22.31 7.93 14.85
CA ARG A 10 21.09 7.17 15.11
C ARG A 10 19.90 7.72 14.32
N SER A 11 19.73 9.04 14.29
CA SER A 11 18.65 9.69 13.56
C SER A 11 18.75 9.46 12.06
N LEU A 12 19.92 9.59 11.45
CA LEU A 12 20.13 9.34 10.02
C LEU A 12 19.89 7.86 9.66
N LYS A 13 20.41 6.94 10.46
CA LYS A 13 20.15 5.49 10.28
C LYS A 13 18.66 5.16 10.40
N SER A 14 17.96 5.80 11.34
CA SER A 14 16.52 5.62 11.51
C SER A 14 15.73 6.16 10.32
N LEU A 15 16.10 7.33 9.78
CA LEU A 15 15.51 7.86 8.55
C LEU A 15 15.67 6.92 7.36
N ILE A 16 16.89 6.35 7.17
CA ILE A 16 17.12 5.36 6.12
C ILE A 16 16.24 4.13 6.35
N LEU A 17 16.24 3.58 7.57
CA LEU A 17 15.49 2.37 7.91
C LEU A 17 13.98 2.52 7.68
N PHE A 18 13.40 3.60 8.18
CA PHE A 18 11.96 3.84 8.02
C PHE A 18 11.60 4.23 6.57
N GLY A 19 12.50 4.93 5.87
CA GLY A 19 12.32 5.24 4.45
C GLY A 19 12.27 3.98 3.59
N ILE A 20 13.26 3.09 3.72
CA ILE A 20 13.27 1.83 2.96
C ILE A 20 12.15 0.87 3.39
N ARG A 21 11.69 0.94 4.62
CA ARG A 21 10.52 0.16 5.08
C ARG A 21 9.25 0.57 4.33
N GLY A 22 8.99 1.87 4.20
CA GLY A 22 7.86 2.37 3.40
C GLY A 22 8.00 2.04 1.91
N MET A 23 9.21 2.24 1.36
CA MET A 23 9.52 1.89 -0.02
C MET A 23 9.35 0.39 -0.31
N ALA A 24 9.68 -0.49 0.65
CA ALA A 24 9.50 -1.94 0.51
C ALA A 24 8.04 -2.34 0.37
N ALA A 25 7.11 -1.64 1.04
CA ALA A 25 5.68 -1.88 0.87
C ALA A 25 5.23 -1.56 -0.57
N TYR A 26 5.68 -0.44 -1.13
CA TYR A 26 5.37 -0.08 -2.52
C TYR A 26 6.00 -1.06 -3.52
N ALA A 27 7.27 -1.45 -3.30
CA ALA A 27 7.94 -2.44 -4.14
C ALA A 27 7.25 -3.81 -4.09
N TYR A 28 6.73 -4.21 -2.93
CA TYR A 28 5.95 -5.44 -2.77
C TYR A 28 4.67 -5.40 -3.60
N HIS A 29 3.88 -4.32 -3.53
CA HIS A 29 2.65 -4.19 -4.32
C HIS A 29 2.93 -4.17 -5.83
N ALA A 30 4.04 -3.61 -6.29
CA ALA A 30 4.46 -3.71 -7.68
C ALA A 30 4.86 -5.15 -8.04
N ASN A 31 5.60 -5.82 -7.17
CA ASN A 31 6.11 -7.18 -7.40
C ASN A 31 4.99 -8.23 -7.50
N VAL A 32 3.92 -8.14 -6.69
CA VAL A 32 2.77 -9.06 -6.79
C VAL A 32 2.03 -8.92 -8.12
N LEU A 33 2.23 -7.81 -8.84
CA LEU A 33 1.76 -7.59 -10.21
C LEU A 33 2.82 -7.93 -11.28
N ASN A 34 3.96 -8.52 -10.89
CA ASN A 34 5.12 -8.88 -11.73
C ASN A 34 5.88 -7.67 -12.29
N TYR A 35 5.90 -6.56 -11.56
CA TYR A 35 6.71 -5.39 -11.89
C TYR A 35 7.86 -5.24 -10.92
N GLU A 36 9.08 -5.13 -11.47
CA GLU A 36 10.31 -4.98 -10.71
C GLU A 36 11.23 -3.93 -11.35
N ASP A 37 12.06 -3.30 -10.52
CA ASP A 37 13.14 -2.42 -10.94
C ASP A 37 14.44 -2.82 -10.27
N ALA A 38 15.47 -3.11 -11.08
CA ALA A 38 16.76 -3.60 -10.59
C ALA A 38 17.51 -2.56 -9.75
N GLU A 39 17.33 -1.26 -10.01
CA GLU A 39 17.96 -0.20 -9.22
C GLU A 39 17.29 -0.08 -7.85
N VAL A 40 15.97 -0.17 -7.79
CA VAL A 40 15.20 -0.19 -6.54
C VAL A 40 15.64 -1.40 -5.71
N ASN A 41 15.66 -2.59 -6.30
CA ASN A 41 16.04 -3.83 -5.61
C ASN A 41 17.47 -3.77 -5.06
N ARG A 42 18.44 -3.28 -5.85
CA ARG A 42 19.82 -3.11 -5.42
C ARG A 42 19.93 -2.10 -4.28
N PHE A 43 19.20 -1.01 -4.35
CA PHE A 43 19.28 0.04 -3.34
C PHE A 43 18.84 -0.43 -1.95
N PHE A 44 17.91 -1.36 -1.82
CA PHE A 44 17.59 -1.97 -0.52
C PHE A 44 18.82 -2.57 0.16
N CYS A 45 19.64 -3.30 -0.60
CA CYS A 45 20.88 -3.89 -0.08
C CYS A 45 21.91 -2.82 0.30
N GLU A 46 22.07 -1.79 -0.55
CA GLU A 46 22.97 -0.65 -0.28
C GLU A 46 22.55 0.09 0.99
N ALA A 47 21.27 0.40 1.14
CA ALA A 47 20.73 1.11 2.29
C ALA A 47 20.88 0.31 3.60
N LEU A 48 20.57 -0.99 3.57
CA LEU A 48 20.77 -1.88 4.72
C LEU A 48 22.24 -1.97 5.12
N PHE A 49 23.16 -2.05 4.15
CA PHE A 49 24.59 -1.98 4.40
C PHE A 49 24.99 -0.69 5.11
N MET A 50 24.49 0.45 4.65
CA MET A 50 24.77 1.75 5.27
C MET A 50 24.21 1.88 6.69
N ILE A 51 23.05 1.28 6.99
CA ILE A 51 22.53 1.20 8.36
C ILE A 51 23.48 0.39 9.25
N GLY A 52 24.05 -0.70 8.74
CA GLY A 52 24.99 -1.53 9.48
C GLY A 52 26.35 -0.87 9.71
N TYR A 53 26.93 -0.29 8.68
CA TYR A 53 28.34 0.08 8.62
C TYR A 53 28.61 1.58 8.47
N GLY A 54 27.63 2.42 8.19
CA GLY A 54 27.83 3.88 8.14
C GLY A 54 28.11 4.44 9.55
N GLU A 55 29.18 5.21 9.69
CA GLU A 55 29.67 5.68 10.99
C GLU A 55 29.71 7.20 11.12
N SER A 56 29.46 7.94 10.03
CA SER A 56 29.53 9.41 10.04
C SER A 56 28.35 10.06 9.32
N VAL A 57 28.09 11.32 9.64
CA VAL A 57 27.08 12.13 8.96
C VAL A 57 27.39 12.26 7.46
N GLU A 58 28.66 12.45 7.11
CA GLU A 58 29.12 12.62 5.72
C GLU A 58 28.82 11.38 4.85
N THR A 59 28.82 10.19 5.44
CA THR A 59 28.51 8.93 4.74
C THR A 59 27.01 8.61 4.73
N LEU A 60 26.27 8.96 5.77
CA LEU A 60 24.86 8.62 5.92
C LEU A 60 23.91 9.63 5.24
N LEU A 61 24.23 10.92 5.27
CA LEU A 61 23.35 11.96 4.71
C LEU A 61 23.10 11.76 3.18
N PRO A 62 24.11 11.47 2.36
CA PRO A 62 23.87 11.14 0.95
C PRO A 62 22.93 9.95 0.75
N THR A 63 23.02 8.95 1.64
CA THR A 63 22.12 7.78 1.58
C THR A 63 20.68 8.15 1.94
N VAL A 64 20.47 9.03 2.94
CA VAL A 64 19.13 9.56 3.28
C VAL A 64 18.50 10.25 2.07
N LEU A 65 19.25 11.11 1.39
CA LEU A 65 18.77 11.81 0.19
C LEU A 65 18.46 10.81 -0.94
N LYS A 66 19.31 9.80 -1.10
CA LYS A 66 19.11 8.76 -2.12
C LYS A 66 17.88 7.88 -1.84
N VAL A 67 17.49 7.68 -0.58
CA VAL A 67 16.21 7.02 -0.25
C VAL A 67 15.04 7.77 -0.92
N GLY A 68 15.01 9.10 -0.85
CA GLY A 68 13.98 9.90 -1.50
C GLY A 68 13.99 9.76 -3.03
N GLU A 69 15.17 9.82 -3.65
CA GLU A 69 15.33 9.67 -5.10
C GLU A 69 14.85 8.30 -5.59
N ILE A 70 15.29 7.23 -4.94
CA ILE A 70 14.91 5.87 -5.32
C ILE A 70 13.44 5.57 -4.99
N ASN A 71 12.90 6.18 -3.93
CA ASN A 71 11.48 6.07 -3.63
C ASN A 71 10.61 6.67 -4.73
N LEU A 72 11.01 7.77 -5.37
CA LEU A 72 10.29 8.31 -6.54
C LEU A 72 10.21 7.29 -7.69
N LYS A 73 11.31 6.56 -7.95
CA LYS A 73 11.31 5.48 -8.95
C LYS A 73 10.40 4.33 -8.53
N CYS A 74 10.43 3.95 -7.26
CA CYS A 74 9.59 2.90 -6.72
C CYS A 74 8.09 3.27 -6.80
N MET A 75 7.72 4.51 -6.50
CA MET A 75 6.35 5.01 -6.64
C MET A 75 5.91 5.04 -8.10
N ALA A 76 6.77 5.48 -9.03
CA ALA A 76 6.48 5.44 -10.46
C ALA A 76 6.32 4.00 -10.98
N LEU A 77 7.11 3.05 -10.45
CA LEU A 77 6.96 1.63 -10.76
C LEU A 77 5.59 1.11 -10.31
N LEU A 78 5.16 1.45 -9.10
CA LEU A 78 3.86 1.04 -8.57
C LEU A 78 2.71 1.67 -9.36
N ASP A 79 2.80 2.97 -9.68
CA ASP A 79 1.81 3.65 -10.53
C ASP A 79 1.67 2.94 -11.88
N LYS A 80 2.80 2.64 -12.52
CA LYS A 80 2.82 1.86 -13.76
C LYS A 80 2.18 0.49 -13.59
N ALA A 81 2.55 -0.25 -12.55
CA ALA A 81 2.00 -1.57 -12.27
C ALA A 81 0.48 -1.55 -12.13
N ASN A 82 -0.04 -0.59 -11.35
CA ASN A 82 -1.47 -0.44 -11.11
C ASN A 82 -2.21 0.02 -12.37
N THR A 83 -1.70 1.01 -13.08
CA THR A 83 -2.40 1.58 -14.25
C THR A 83 -2.38 0.65 -15.46
N GLU A 84 -1.30 -0.11 -15.67
CA GLU A 84 -1.24 -1.12 -16.73
C GLU A 84 -2.10 -2.36 -16.41
N THR A 85 -2.26 -2.70 -15.12
CA THR A 85 -3.04 -3.86 -14.70
C THR A 85 -4.54 -3.55 -14.59
N TYR A 86 -4.89 -2.41 -14.00
CA TYR A 86 -6.28 -2.08 -13.64
C TYR A 86 -6.89 -0.96 -14.48
N GLY A 87 -6.10 -0.31 -15.33
CA GLY A 87 -6.48 0.83 -16.13
C GLY A 87 -6.19 2.16 -15.44
N ILE A 88 -6.27 3.25 -16.21
CA ILE A 88 -6.07 4.61 -15.67
C ILE A 88 -7.27 4.98 -14.79
N PRO A 89 -7.06 5.42 -13.54
CA PRO A 89 -8.15 5.83 -12.66
C PRO A 89 -9.03 6.93 -13.25
N GLU A 90 -10.34 6.80 -13.08
CA GLU A 90 -11.34 7.75 -13.56
C GLU A 90 -12.15 8.30 -12.40
N PRO A 91 -12.58 9.59 -12.44
CA PRO A 91 -13.52 10.12 -11.46
C PRO A 91 -14.75 9.21 -11.32
N THR A 92 -15.10 8.83 -10.10
CA THR A 92 -16.13 7.81 -9.85
C THR A 92 -16.90 8.17 -8.59
N ASP A 93 -18.23 8.15 -8.69
CA ASP A 93 -19.10 8.23 -7.52
C ASP A 93 -19.07 6.91 -6.75
N VAL A 94 -18.84 6.99 -5.44
CA VAL A 94 -18.77 5.82 -4.57
C VAL A 94 -19.86 5.88 -3.53
N THR A 95 -20.70 4.86 -3.48
CA THR A 95 -21.78 4.74 -2.50
C THR A 95 -21.19 4.51 -1.11
N LEU A 96 -21.74 5.22 -0.10
CA LEU A 96 -21.33 5.09 1.31
C LEU A 96 -22.37 4.35 2.17
N THR A 97 -23.43 3.83 1.55
CA THR A 97 -24.49 3.09 2.24
C THR A 97 -24.35 1.59 1.98
N ILE A 98 -24.61 0.80 3.03
CA ILE A 98 -24.57 -0.66 2.95
C ILE A 98 -25.95 -1.19 2.49
N GLU A 99 -25.96 -1.97 1.42
CA GLU A 99 -27.14 -2.70 0.96
C GLU A 99 -27.46 -3.88 1.87
N LYS A 100 -28.73 -4.27 1.94
CA LYS A 100 -29.14 -5.47 2.67
C LYS A 100 -28.58 -6.73 2.02
N GLY A 101 -27.99 -7.59 2.82
CA GLY A 101 -27.43 -8.89 2.37
C GLY A 101 -26.08 -9.19 3.00
N PRO A 102 -25.49 -10.34 2.71
CA PRO A 102 -24.16 -10.68 3.18
C PRO A 102 -23.12 -9.79 2.50
N PHE A 103 -22.13 -9.34 3.27
CA PHE A 103 -21.05 -8.53 2.73
C PHE A 103 -19.71 -8.76 3.44
N ILE A 104 -18.64 -8.36 2.79
CA ILE A 104 -17.26 -8.35 3.31
C ILE A 104 -16.74 -6.92 3.22
N VAL A 105 -16.03 -6.46 4.25
CA VAL A 105 -15.30 -5.20 4.24
C VAL A 105 -13.82 -5.49 3.99
N VAL A 106 -13.21 -4.77 3.04
CA VAL A 106 -11.78 -4.90 2.70
C VAL A 106 -11.09 -3.59 3.04
N THR A 107 -10.06 -3.66 3.86
CA THR A 107 -9.22 -2.50 4.22
C THR A 107 -7.77 -2.78 3.87
N GLY A 108 -6.92 -1.76 3.89
CA GLY A 108 -5.50 -1.86 3.54
C GLY A 108 -5.19 -1.21 2.19
N HIS A 109 -4.25 -1.78 1.42
CA HIS A 109 -3.71 -1.12 0.22
C HIS A 109 -3.55 -2.08 -0.97
N ASP A 110 -3.72 -3.40 -0.80
CA ASP A 110 -3.41 -4.39 -1.83
C ASP A 110 -4.56 -4.55 -2.83
N LEU A 111 -4.39 -3.98 -4.02
CA LEU A 111 -5.38 -4.10 -5.11
C LEU A 111 -5.43 -5.52 -5.69
N ARG A 112 -4.33 -6.30 -5.58
CA ARG A 112 -4.32 -7.68 -6.06
C ARG A 112 -5.18 -8.59 -5.19
N ASP A 113 -5.10 -8.43 -3.88
CA ASP A 113 -5.95 -9.17 -2.94
C ASP A 113 -7.42 -8.80 -3.13
N LEU A 114 -7.72 -7.52 -3.33
CA LEU A 114 -9.08 -7.09 -3.67
C LEU A 114 -9.56 -7.73 -4.97
N GLN A 115 -8.74 -7.75 -6.02
CA GLN A 115 -9.08 -8.41 -7.29
C GLN A 115 -9.40 -9.89 -7.07
N LEU A 116 -8.53 -10.63 -6.37
CA LEU A 116 -8.73 -12.06 -6.10
C LEU A 116 -10.01 -12.31 -5.30
N LEU A 117 -10.33 -11.46 -4.33
CA LEU A 117 -11.57 -11.53 -3.58
C LEU A 117 -12.78 -11.29 -4.49
N LEU A 118 -12.73 -10.29 -5.36
CA LEU A 118 -13.81 -9.99 -6.30
C LEU A 118 -14.04 -11.16 -7.28
N GLU A 119 -12.98 -11.70 -7.86
CA GLU A 119 -13.06 -12.89 -8.72
C GLU A 119 -13.64 -14.11 -7.98
N GLN A 120 -13.22 -14.33 -6.73
CA GLN A 120 -13.67 -15.45 -5.91
C GLN A 120 -15.14 -15.33 -5.48
N THR A 121 -15.64 -14.11 -5.28
CA THR A 121 -17.00 -13.86 -4.78
C THR A 121 -18.02 -13.53 -5.87
N GLU A 122 -17.59 -13.43 -7.14
CA GLU A 122 -18.48 -13.15 -8.27
C GLU A 122 -19.60 -14.18 -8.37
N GLY A 123 -20.83 -13.71 -8.51
CA GLY A 123 -22.04 -14.54 -8.61
C GLY A 123 -22.48 -15.26 -7.32
N LYS A 124 -21.79 -15.04 -6.19
CA LYS A 124 -22.13 -15.70 -4.91
C LYS A 124 -23.12 -14.93 -4.03
N GLY A 125 -23.59 -13.77 -4.49
CA GLY A 125 -24.54 -12.95 -3.74
C GLY A 125 -23.94 -12.26 -2.50
N ILE A 126 -22.59 -12.08 -2.48
CA ILE A 126 -21.85 -11.40 -1.42
C ILE A 126 -21.42 -10.05 -1.95
N ASN A 127 -21.77 -8.97 -1.25
CA ASN A 127 -21.34 -7.62 -1.59
C ASN A 127 -19.95 -7.32 -0.98
N ILE A 128 -19.13 -6.57 -1.69
CA ILE A 128 -17.81 -6.14 -1.23
C ILE A 128 -17.84 -4.63 -1.03
N TYR A 129 -17.34 -4.19 0.12
CA TYR A 129 -17.15 -2.78 0.46
C TYR A 129 -15.70 -2.53 0.81
N THR A 130 -15.12 -1.48 0.28
CA THR A 130 -13.80 -1.02 0.70
C THR A 130 -13.87 -0.21 1.98
N HIS A 131 -12.74 -0.01 2.66
CA HIS A 131 -12.62 0.87 3.81
C HIS A 131 -11.32 1.68 3.73
N GLY A 132 -11.39 2.93 4.19
CA GLY A 132 -10.21 3.80 4.35
C GLY A 132 -9.45 4.00 3.03
N GLU A 133 -8.17 3.68 3.03
CA GLU A 133 -7.28 3.92 1.89
C GLU A 133 -7.49 2.97 0.70
N MET A 134 -8.36 1.98 0.83
CA MET A 134 -8.81 1.17 -0.31
C MET A 134 -9.87 1.88 -1.19
N LEU A 135 -10.41 3.02 -0.75
CA LEU A 135 -11.37 3.83 -1.53
C LEU A 135 -10.95 4.09 -2.99
N PRO A 136 -9.68 4.42 -3.31
CA PRO A 136 -9.24 4.64 -4.69
C PRO A 136 -9.44 3.44 -5.63
N ALA A 137 -9.62 2.23 -5.12
CA ALA A 137 -9.88 1.03 -5.92
C ALA A 137 -11.11 1.20 -6.84
N HIS A 138 -12.13 1.97 -6.39
CA HIS A 138 -13.34 2.24 -7.17
C HIS A 138 -13.08 3.08 -8.43
N ALA A 139 -11.95 3.76 -8.55
CA ALA A 139 -11.61 4.56 -9.71
C ALA A 139 -11.00 3.73 -10.86
N TYR A 140 -10.52 2.53 -10.59
CA TYR A 140 -9.87 1.69 -11.61
C TYR A 140 -10.88 0.96 -12.49
N PRO A 141 -10.84 1.14 -13.84
CA PRO A 141 -11.80 0.54 -14.78
C PRO A 141 -11.95 -0.97 -14.65
N PHE A 142 -10.84 -1.69 -14.42
CA PHE A 142 -10.87 -3.14 -14.27
C PHE A 142 -11.65 -3.58 -13.03
N LEU A 143 -11.50 -2.90 -11.92
CA LEU A 143 -12.17 -3.24 -10.66
C LEU A 143 -13.64 -2.80 -10.67
N LYS A 144 -13.96 -1.68 -11.31
CA LYS A 144 -15.34 -1.17 -11.46
C LYS A 144 -16.27 -2.13 -12.19
N LYS A 145 -15.76 -3.04 -13.02
CA LYS A 145 -16.60 -4.00 -13.76
C LYS A 145 -17.29 -5.03 -12.86
N PHE A 146 -16.77 -5.26 -11.65
CA PHE A 146 -17.37 -6.17 -10.70
C PHE A 146 -18.58 -5.53 -10.02
N SER A 147 -19.79 -5.91 -10.42
CA SER A 147 -21.05 -5.29 -9.97
C SER A 147 -21.33 -5.44 -8.47
N HIS A 148 -20.66 -6.39 -7.80
CA HIS A 148 -20.74 -6.61 -6.35
C HIS A 148 -19.68 -5.85 -5.54
N LEU A 149 -18.77 -5.11 -6.18
CA LEU A 149 -17.98 -4.06 -5.54
C LEU A 149 -18.90 -2.82 -5.38
N LYS A 150 -19.56 -2.70 -4.22
CA LYS A 150 -20.71 -1.81 -4.05
C LYS A 150 -20.36 -0.39 -3.64
N GLY A 151 -19.40 -0.25 -2.76
CA GLY A 151 -19.09 1.08 -2.23
C GLY A 151 -18.03 1.04 -1.15
N ASN A 152 -17.96 2.13 -0.37
CA ASN A 152 -17.00 2.27 0.71
C ASN A 152 -17.71 2.29 2.05
N PHE A 153 -17.23 1.50 3.00
CA PHE A 153 -17.69 1.47 4.39
C PHE A 153 -16.79 2.37 5.24
N GLY A 154 -17.42 3.15 6.12
CA GLY A 154 -16.68 3.96 7.08
C GLY A 154 -15.91 5.12 6.45
N THR A 155 -14.89 5.57 7.15
CA THR A 155 -14.14 6.77 6.83
C THR A 155 -12.64 6.50 6.67
N ALA A 156 -11.83 6.80 7.70
CA ALA A 156 -10.37 6.69 7.63
C ALA A 156 -9.84 5.75 8.73
N TRP A 157 -8.61 5.26 8.53
CA TRP A 157 -7.99 4.23 9.38
C TRP A 157 -8.01 4.57 10.89
N GLN A 158 -7.89 5.84 11.27
CA GLN A 158 -7.93 6.25 12.68
C GLN A 158 -9.29 6.05 13.34
N ASN A 159 -10.36 5.86 12.57
CA ASN A 159 -11.71 5.62 13.06
C ASN A 159 -12.08 4.13 13.08
N GLN A 160 -11.24 3.25 12.53
CA GLN A 160 -11.59 1.83 12.34
C GLN A 160 -11.97 1.09 13.63
N GLN A 161 -11.38 1.45 14.79
CA GLN A 161 -11.77 0.83 16.06
C GLN A 161 -13.25 1.03 16.41
N LYS A 162 -13.82 2.21 16.04
CA LYS A 162 -15.24 2.51 16.26
C LYS A 162 -16.10 1.95 15.14
N GLU A 163 -15.59 1.99 13.91
CA GLU A 163 -16.33 1.60 12.72
C GLU A 163 -16.45 0.08 12.58
N PHE A 164 -15.46 -0.66 13.07
CA PHE A 164 -15.47 -2.13 13.03
C PHE A 164 -16.10 -2.75 14.28
N ASP A 165 -16.36 -1.95 15.32
CA ASP A 165 -17.04 -2.44 16.53
C ASP A 165 -18.47 -2.89 16.19
N HIS A 166 -18.78 -4.14 16.56
CA HIS A 166 -20.06 -4.79 16.27
C HIS A 166 -20.43 -4.88 14.77
N LEU A 167 -19.49 -4.74 13.84
CA LEU A 167 -19.75 -4.94 12.41
C LEU A 167 -20.18 -6.40 12.14
N PRO A 168 -21.39 -6.64 11.60
CA PRO A 168 -21.88 -8.00 11.36
C PRO A 168 -21.35 -8.58 10.04
N ALA A 169 -20.06 -8.40 9.76
CA ALA A 169 -19.41 -8.84 8.53
C ALA A 169 -17.93 -9.21 8.78
N PRO A 170 -17.37 -10.13 7.98
CA PRO A 170 -15.93 -10.36 7.95
C PRO A 170 -15.18 -9.11 7.48
N ILE A 171 -13.98 -8.92 8.01
CA ILE A 171 -13.04 -7.88 7.60
C ILE A 171 -11.80 -8.57 7.06
N LEU A 172 -11.41 -8.21 5.84
CA LEU A 172 -10.15 -8.62 5.21
C LEU A 172 -9.19 -7.43 5.27
N TYR A 173 -7.96 -7.72 5.74
CA TYR A 173 -6.89 -6.73 5.84
C TYR A 173 -5.69 -7.21 5.01
#